data_17c89e69f2dcdd20346f9c2e83a91125
#
_entry.id   17c89e69f2dcdd20346f9c2e83a91125
#
_cell.length_a   1.000
_cell.length_b   1.000
_cell.length_c   1.000
_cell.angle_alpha   90.00
_cell.angle_beta   90.00
_cell.angle_gamma   90.00
#
_symmetry.space_group_name_H-M   'P 1'
#
loop_
_entity.id
_entity.type
_entity.pdbx_description
1 polymer ?
#
loop_
_entity_poly.entity_id
_entity_poly.type
_entity_poly.pdbx_seq_one_letter_code
_entity_poly.pdbx_strand_id
1 'polypeptide(L)'
;MNAKGVIIAKDVAELHGANNLTKQTALTEKGEVNNGIGDKPNRHDILTGSQPDGTAFSPDKDMTCKNWTSSTEGAAMLGHSDRLGLRDDEASHSWNSSHPSRGPDGGCSETDLPTTGGAGLLYCFAN
;
A
#
# COMPACT_ATOMS: atom_id res chain seq x y z
N MET A 1 8.15 10.26 -9.71
CA MET A 1 9.48 9.61 -9.62
C MET A 1 9.78 9.25 -8.17
N ASN A 2 10.75 8.36 -7.94
CA ASN A 2 11.19 8.02 -6.59
C ASN A 2 12.31 8.96 -6.11
N ALA A 3 12.79 8.77 -4.86
CA ALA A 3 13.83 9.59 -4.24
C ALA A 3 15.19 9.60 -4.97
N LYS A 4 15.41 8.68 -5.90
CA LYS A 4 16.62 8.62 -6.75
C LYS A 4 16.37 9.11 -8.18
N GLY A 5 15.23 9.72 -8.46
CA GLY A 5 14.87 10.25 -9.76
C GLY A 5 14.41 9.22 -10.80
N VAL A 6 14.17 7.96 -10.38
CA VAL A 6 13.61 6.96 -11.28
C VAL A 6 12.12 7.23 -11.50
N ILE A 7 11.69 7.31 -12.75
CA ILE A 7 10.29 7.52 -13.10
C ILE A 7 9.51 6.24 -12.79
N ILE A 8 8.50 6.35 -11.93
CA ILE A 8 7.58 5.26 -11.60
C ILE A 8 6.42 5.21 -12.59
N ALA A 9 5.88 6.34 -12.94
CA ALA A 9 4.86 6.52 -13.97
C ALA A 9 4.93 7.95 -14.50
N LYS A 10 4.56 8.17 -15.75
CA LYS A 10 4.54 9.49 -16.39
C LYS A 10 3.26 10.26 -16.12
N ASP A 11 2.19 9.52 -15.88
CA ASP A 11 0.85 10.04 -15.62
C ASP A 11 0.03 9.06 -14.78
N VAL A 12 -1.19 9.45 -14.43
CA VAL A 12 -2.10 8.64 -13.62
C VAL A 12 -2.54 7.35 -14.34
N ALA A 13 -2.70 7.40 -15.66
CA ALA A 13 -3.09 6.23 -16.44
C ALA A 13 -1.98 5.16 -16.42
N GLU A 14 -0.73 5.57 -16.60
CA GLU A 14 0.43 4.67 -16.49
C GLU A 14 0.61 4.16 -15.05
N LEU A 15 0.33 4.99 -14.03
CA LEU A 15 0.41 4.57 -12.63
C LEU A 15 -0.55 3.42 -12.31
N HIS A 16 -1.79 3.46 -12.83
CA HIS A 16 -2.78 2.40 -12.69
C HIS A 16 -2.68 1.31 -13.77
N GLY A 17 -1.76 1.43 -14.69
CA GLY A 17 -1.46 0.46 -15.74
C GLY A 17 -0.08 -0.18 -15.57
N ALA A 18 0.75 -0.01 -16.58
CA ALA A 18 2.11 -0.58 -16.65
C ALA A 18 3.16 0.32 -15.95
N ASN A 19 2.99 0.57 -14.66
CA ASN A 19 3.94 1.35 -13.88
C ASN A 19 5.25 0.57 -13.61
N ASN A 20 6.29 1.32 -13.21
CA ASN A 20 7.62 0.80 -12.90
C ASN A 20 7.83 0.60 -11.38
N LEU A 21 6.77 0.35 -10.61
CA LEU A 21 6.89 0.08 -9.20
C LEU A 21 7.30 -1.38 -8.97
N THR A 22 8.42 -1.56 -8.29
CA THR A 22 8.98 -2.86 -7.88
C THR A 22 9.61 -2.70 -6.51
N LYS A 23 10.05 -3.80 -5.89
CA LYS A 23 10.81 -3.73 -4.64
C LYS A 23 12.02 -2.78 -4.73
N GLN A 24 12.72 -2.74 -5.88
CA GLN A 24 13.92 -1.91 -6.06
C GLN A 24 13.61 -0.45 -6.33
N THR A 25 12.42 -0.13 -6.80
CA THR A 25 12.00 1.24 -7.13
C THR A 25 11.07 1.86 -6.09
N ALA A 26 10.44 1.04 -5.23
CA ALA A 26 9.66 1.48 -4.08
C ALA A 26 10.59 1.93 -2.94
N LEU A 27 11.08 3.15 -3.05
CA LEU A 27 12.03 3.71 -2.09
C LEU A 27 11.33 4.55 -1.04
N THR A 28 11.89 4.56 0.16
CA THR A 28 11.53 5.52 1.20
C THR A 28 11.95 6.93 0.78
N GLU A 29 11.52 7.96 1.54
CA GLU A 29 11.95 9.34 1.35
C GLU A 29 13.46 9.54 1.48
N LYS A 30 14.16 8.61 2.13
CA LYS A 30 15.62 8.59 2.28
C LYS A 30 16.34 7.86 1.14
N GLY A 31 15.60 7.33 0.15
CA GLY A 31 16.16 6.57 -0.96
C GLY A 31 16.57 5.14 -0.61
N GLU A 32 16.06 4.60 0.49
CA GLU A 32 16.27 3.22 0.93
C GLU A 32 15.19 2.31 0.37
N VAL A 33 15.53 1.06 0.06
CA VAL A 33 14.57 0.05 -0.36
C VAL A 33 13.67 -0.30 0.83
N ASN A 34 12.34 -0.24 0.64
CA ASN A 34 11.40 -0.70 1.65
C ASN A 34 11.42 -2.23 1.74
N ASN A 35 11.36 -2.75 2.95
CA ASN A 35 11.23 -4.18 3.18
C ASN A 35 9.97 -4.73 2.51
N GLY A 36 10.11 -5.83 1.81
CA GLY A 36 9.02 -6.51 1.12
C GLY A 36 8.80 -7.93 1.63
N ILE A 37 8.03 -8.70 0.85
CA ILE A 37 7.78 -10.10 1.17
C ILE A 37 9.10 -10.88 1.27
N GLY A 38 9.25 -11.69 2.32
CA GLY A 38 10.47 -12.42 2.61
C GLY A 38 11.47 -11.68 3.49
N ASP A 39 11.38 -10.38 3.65
CA ASP A 39 12.18 -9.61 4.59
C ASP A 39 11.59 -9.66 6.02
N LYS A 40 12.42 -9.32 7.01
CA LYS A 40 12.00 -9.27 8.42
C LYS A 40 12.38 -7.92 9.03
N PRO A 41 11.39 -7.12 9.49
CA PRO A 41 9.96 -7.31 9.27
C PRO A 41 9.55 -7.04 7.81
N ASN A 42 8.51 -7.73 7.34
CA ASN A 42 7.84 -7.33 6.10
C ASN A 42 7.09 -6.01 6.31
N ARG A 43 7.19 -5.07 5.35
CA ARG A 43 6.57 -3.74 5.43
C ARG A 43 5.97 -3.31 4.09
N HIS A 44 5.63 -4.28 3.23
CA HIS A 44 5.19 -3.96 1.87
C HIS A 44 3.75 -3.47 1.76
N ASP A 45 2.93 -3.67 2.81
CA ASP A 45 1.57 -3.17 2.87
C ASP A 45 1.55 -1.66 3.10
N ILE A 46 1.14 -0.92 2.09
CA ILE A 46 1.03 0.54 2.13
C ILE A 46 -0.44 0.93 2.23
N LEU A 47 -0.78 1.84 3.13
CA LEU A 47 -2.13 2.36 3.31
C LEU A 47 -2.54 3.20 2.09
N THR A 48 -3.60 2.82 1.41
CA THR A 48 -4.06 3.51 0.20
C THR A 48 -5.53 3.91 0.24
N GLY A 49 -6.38 3.06 0.83
CA GLY A 49 -7.82 3.29 0.89
C GLY A 49 -8.49 3.34 -0.48
N SER A 50 -7.87 2.82 -1.53
CA SER A 50 -8.33 2.97 -2.91
C SER A 50 -8.74 1.65 -3.55
N GLN A 51 -9.64 1.74 -4.54
CA GLN A 51 -9.94 0.68 -5.49
C GLN A 51 -8.78 0.53 -6.50
N PRO A 52 -8.71 -0.57 -7.29
CA PRO A 52 -7.62 -0.79 -8.24
C PRO A 52 -7.41 0.35 -9.25
N ASP A 53 -8.49 0.99 -9.66
CA ASP A 53 -8.47 2.12 -10.61
C ASP A 53 -8.13 3.48 -9.96
N GLY A 54 -7.85 3.50 -8.66
CA GLY A 54 -7.52 4.70 -7.89
C GLY A 54 -8.73 5.47 -7.35
N THR A 55 -9.95 5.00 -7.60
CA THR A 55 -11.16 5.64 -7.06
C THR A 55 -11.40 5.27 -5.60
N ALA A 56 -12.16 6.09 -4.88
CA ALA A 56 -12.59 5.80 -3.53
C ALA A 56 -13.62 4.66 -3.49
N PHE A 57 -13.66 3.92 -2.39
CA PHE A 57 -14.77 3.01 -2.11
C PHE A 57 -16.06 3.80 -1.86
N SER A 58 -17.21 3.13 -1.98
CA SER A 58 -18.51 3.73 -1.65
C SER A 58 -18.56 4.12 -0.15
N PRO A 59 -19.34 5.16 0.21
CA PRO A 59 -19.39 5.68 1.59
C PRO A 59 -19.82 4.65 2.65
N ASP A 60 -20.56 3.64 2.25
CA ASP A 60 -21.00 2.53 3.12
C ASP A 60 -19.91 1.45 3.33
N LYS A 61 -18.82 1.52 2.57
CA LYS A 61 -17.68 0.62 2.67
C LYS A 61 -16.41 1.40 2.99
N ASP A 62 -16.28 1.84 4.23
CA ASP A 62 -15.07 2.55 4.67
C ASP A 62 -13.84 1.62 4.62
N MET A 63 -12.85 2.02 3.81
CA MET A 63 -11.53 1.40 3.68
C MET A 63 -10.40 2.39 3.94
N THR A 64 -10.68 3.40 4.76
CA THR A 64 -9.77 4.50 5.07
C THR A 64 -9.59 4.72 6.59
N CYS A 65 -9.89 3.72 7.41
CA CYS A 65 -9.80 3.88 8.86
C CYS A 65 -10.58 5.13 9.36
N LYS A 66 -11.85 5.23 8.98
CA LYS A 66 -12.73 6.39 9.30
C LYS A 66 -12.14 7.71 8.80
N ASN A 67 -11.80 7.74 7.51
CA ASN A 67 -11.15 8.88 6.87
C ASN A 67 -9.84 9.30 7.58
N TRP A 68 -9.01 8.29 7.89
CA TRP A 68 -7.70 8.43 8.53
C TRP A 68 -7.75 9.03 9.95
N THR A 69 -8.88 8.85 10.65
CA THR A 69 -9.08 9.34 12.02
C THR A 69 -9.06 8.24 13.09
N SER A 70 -9.18 6.98 12.68
CA SER A 70 -9.13 5.83 13.59
C SER A 70 -7.72 5.27 13.69
N SER A 71 -7.27 5.00 14.90
CA SER A 71 -6.04 4.26 15.22
C SER A 71 -6.33 2.91 15.91
N THR A 72 -7.55 2.44 15.82
CA THR A 72 -8.03 1.18 16.44
C THR A 72 -8.94 0.44 15.48
N GLU A 73 -10.24 0.70 15.55
CA GLU A 73 -11.29 0.04 14.77
C GLU A 73 -11.27 0.43 13.29
N GLY A 74 -11.86 -0.43 12.47
CA GLY A 74 -12.03 -0.22 11.05
C GLY A 74 -11.03 -1.00 10.22
N ALA A 75 -10.95 -0.64 8.95
CA ALA A 75 -10.01 -1.22 8.00
C ALA A 75 -9.55 -0.17 7.00
N ALA A 76 -8.36 -0.37 6.44
CA ALA A 76 -7.91 0.35 5.26
C ALA A 76 -7.60 -0.63 4.14
N MET A 77 -7.84 -0.23 2.89
CA MET A 77 -7.28 -0.96 1.75
C MET A 77 -5.78 -0.74 1.70
N LEU A 78 -5.05 -1.82 1.44
CA LEU A 78 -3.59 -1.86 1.37
C LEU A 78 -3.15 -2.22 -0.04
N GLY A 79 -2.00 -1.72 -0.44
CA GLY A 79 -1.31 -2.12 -1.65
C GLY A 79 0.09 -2.62 -1.37
N HIS A 80 0.61 -3.51 -2.20
CA HIS A 80 1.95 -4.07 -2.04
C HIS A 80 3.00 -3.25 -2.78
N SER A 81 3.90 -2.58 -2.05
CA SER A 81 4.93 -1.74 -2.63
C SER A 81 5.95 -2.49 -3.49
N ASP A 82 6.17 -3.76 -3.21
CA ASP A 82 7.02 -4.66 -3.98
C ASP A 82 6.28 -5.41 -5.09
N ARG A 83 4.95 -5.26 -5.16
CA ARG A 83 4.04 -5.95 -6.09
C ARG A 83 4.15 -7.48 -6.04
N LEU A 84 4.37 -8.01 -4.86
CA LEU A 84 4.45 -9.44 -4.58
C LEU A 84 3.49 -9.81 -3.46
N GLY A 85 2.98 -11.03 -3.48
CA GLY A 85 2.08 -11.54 -2.44
C GLY A 85 2.25 -13.04 -2.23
N LEU A 86 1.41 -13.60 -1.36
CA LEU A 86 1.40 -15.04 -1.08
C LEU A 86 0.80 -15.86 -2.23
N ARG A 87 0.12 -15.20 -3.16
CA ARG A 87 -0.48 -15.80 -4.37
C ARG A 87 0.03 -15.07 -5.59
N ASP A 88 -0.09 -15.72 -6.74
CA ASP A 88 0.21 -15.15 -8.05
C ASP A 88 -1.10 -14.75 -8.74
N ASP A 89 -1.78 -13.75 -8.16
CA ASP A 89 -3.02 -13.18 -8.69
C ASP A 89 -2.92 -11.66 -8.82
N GLU A 90 -3.85 -11.05 -9.55
CA GLU A 90 -3.86 -9.62 -9.84
C GLU A 90 -3.88 -8.78 -8.56
N ALA A 91 -4.65 -9.19 -7.57
CA ALA A 91 -4.72 -8.49 -6.28
C ALA A 91 -3.36 -8.52 -5.56
N SER A 92 -2.66 -9.64 -5.53
CA SER A 92 -1.33 -9.77 -4.93
C SER A 92 -0.28 -8.87 -5.59
N HIS A 93 -0.45 -8.54 -6.87
CA HIS A 93 0.44 -7.66 -7.63
C HIS A 93 -0.03 -6.20 -7.64
N SER A 94 -1.13 -5.88 -6.96
CA SER A 94 -1.64 -4.52 -6.92
C SER A 94 -0.84 -3.65 -5.95
N TRP A 95 -0.34 -2.53 -6.45
CA TRP A 95 0.39 -1.55 -5.64
C TRP A 95 -0.54 -0.75 -4.71
N ASN A 96 -1.83 -0.65 -5.03
CA ASN A 96 -2.78 0.21 -4.33
C ASN A 96 -4.04 -0.49 -3.79
N SER A 97 -4.34 -1.71 -4.22
CA SER A 97 -5.60 -2.37 -3.84
C SER A 97 -5.43 -3.90 -3.78
N SER A 98 -4.59 -4.37 -2.86
CA SER A 98 -4.28 -5.79 -2.71
C SER A 98 -5.26 -6.49 -1.75
N HIS A 99 -5.36 -6.03 -0.53
CA HIS A 99 -6.28 -6.56 0.47
C HIS A 99 -6.56 -5.54 1.59
N PRO A 100 -7.65 -5.69 2.35
CA PRO A 100 -7.88 -4.89 3.54
C PRO A 100 -6.87 -5.22 4.66
N SER A 101 -6.57 -4.24 5.50
CA SER A 101 -5.90 -4.45 6.77
C SER A 101 -6.76 -5.33 7.69
N ARG A 102 -6.13 -6.09 8.57
CA ARG A 102 -6.80 -7.00 9.51
C ARG A 102 -6.09 -6.97 10.85
N GLY A 103 -6.86 -7.33 11.89
CA GLY A 103 -6.33 -7.55 13.21
C GLY A 103 -7.44 -7.90 14.18
N PRO A 104 -7.12 -8.43 15.36
CA PRO A 104 -8.11 -8.85 16.37
C PRO A 104 -8.91 -7.65 16.92
N ASP A 105 -8.31 -6.47 16.96
CA ASP A 105 -8.92 -5.25 17.52
C ASP A 105 -9.34 -4.23 16.43
N GLY A 106 -9.36 -4.66 15.17
CA GLY A 106 -9.59 -3.80 14.02
C GLY A 106 -8.30 -3.37 13.33
N GLY A 107 -8.30 -3.32 12.02
CA GLY A 107 -7.09 -3.24 11.19
C GLY A 107 -6.43 -1.85 11.08
N CYS A 108 -6.74 -0.90 11.98
CA CYS A 108 -6.21 0.46 11.93
C CYS A 108 -5.17 0.77 13.01
N SER A 109 -4.88 -0.19 13.88
CA SER A 109 -3.93 0.01 14.99
C SER A 109 -2.49 -0.30 14.60
N GLU A 110 -1.55 0.31 15.33
CA GLU A 110 -0.11 0.04 15.18
C GLU A 110 0.25 -1.42 15.49
N THR A 111 -0.55 -2.11 16.28
CA THR A 111 -0.35 -3.52 16.63
C THR A 111 -0.90 -4.46 15.57
N ASP A 112 -1.96 -4.07 14.87
CA ASP A 112 -2.62 -4.94 13.88
C ASP A 112 -2.03 -4.80 12.47
N LEU A 113 -1.65 -3.60 12.05
CA LEU A 113 -1.04 -3.38 10.73
C LEU A 113 0.15 -4.29 10.43
N PRO A 114 1.08 -4.55 11.38
CA PRO A 114 2.18 -5.48 11.13
C PRO A 114 1.77 -6.95 10.96
N THR A 115 0.57 -7.33 11.39
CA THR A 115 0.11 -8.72 11.29
C THR A 115 -0.11 -9.20 9.85
N THR A 116 -0.28 -8.28 8.91
CA THR A 116 -0.41 -8.57 7.47
C THR A 116 0.81 -8.17 6.65
N GLY A 117 1.79 -7.50 7.25
CA GLY A 117 2.98 -7.02 6.55
C GLY A 117 3.01 -5.51 6.36
N GLY A 118 2.26 -4.77 7.18
CA GLY A 118 2.23 -3.32 7.18
C GLY A 118 3.11 -2.68 8.27
N ALA A 119 3.20 -1.37 8.22
CA ALA A 119 3.84 -0.54 9.24
C ALA A 119 3.25 0.87 9.29
N GLY A 120 2.02 1.04 8.82
CA GLY A 120 1.37 2.36 8.73
C GLY A 120 1.99 3.28 7.69
N LEU A 121 2.67 2.75 6.68
CA LEU A 121 3.32 3.53 5.62
C LEU A 121 2.29 4.06 4.62
N LEU A 122 2.61 5.21 4.04
CA LEU A 122 1.84 5.88 2.98
C LEU A 122 2.74 6.12 1.76
N TYR A 123 2.14 6.20 0.57
CA TYR A 123 2.83 6.70 -0.61
C TYR A 123 2.89 8.23 -0.60
N CYS A 124 4.03 8.79 -0.99
CA CYS A 124 4.18 10.20 -1.27
C CYS A 124 4.32 10.40 -2.78
N PHE A 125 3.49 11.28 -3.36
CA PHE A 125 3.55 11.65 -4.76
C PHE A 125 4.04 13.09 -4.88
N ALA A 126 5.03 13.32 -5.76
CA ALA A 126 5.44 14.66 -6.12
C ALA A 126 4.53 15.20 -7.25
N ASN A 127 4.18 16.48 -7.15
CA ASN A 127 3.50 17.21 -8.22
C ASN A 127 4.49 17.59 -9.33
#